data_c30a52211b625a49c109879099a7e087
#
_entry.id   c30a52211b625a49c109879099a7e087
#
_cell.length_a   1.000
_cell.length_b   1.000
_cell.length_c   1.000
_cell.angle_alpha   90.00
_cell.angle_beta   90.00
_cell.angle_gamma   90.00
#
_symmetry.space_group_name_H-M   'P 1'
#
loop_
_entity.id
_entity.type
_entity.pdbx_description
1 polymer ?
#
loop_
_entity_poly.entity_id
_entity_poly.type
_entity_poly.pdbx_seq_one_letter_code
_entity_poly.pdbx_strand_id
1 'polypeptide(L)'
;TLFPYTTLFRSIAWCHGAAGILLSRLTLYNAIKNLGETALLQQAIKDISLAKNKLIEDGLHAGFCLCHGNMGNLLILKRYAEIFDDKQVRSICDSRFEQILEFLNEENILPTELYNPGFMTGLSGIAYALLKYKMPKLPLLIGVEGIYDRNEV
;
A
#
# COMPACT_ATOMS: atom_id res chain seq x y z
N THR A 1 27.27 10.14 -3.19
CA THR A 1 26.14 9.66 -4.00
C THR A 1 25.30 8.73 -3.13
N LEU A 2 24.23 9.26 -2.62
CA LEU A 2 23.15 8.53 -1.95
C LEU A 2 22.70 7.39 -2.88
N PHE A 3 22.59 6.20 -2.35
CA PHE A 3 22.20 4.92 -2.93
C PHE A 3 21.68 4.96 -4.36
N PRO A 4 22.16 4.10 -5.29
CA PRO A 4 21.65 4.10 -6.65
C PRO A 4 20.14 3.90 -6.61
N TYR A 5 19.42 4.75 -7.30
CA TYR A 5 17.96 4.81 -7.39
C TYR A 5 17.30 3.44 -7.64
N THR A 6 18.00 2.57 -8.37
CA THR A 6 17.59 1.20 -8.65
C THR A 6 17.57 0.28 -7.43
N THR A 7 18.34 0.57 -6.39
CA THR A 7 18.35 -0.24 -5.14
C THR A 7 17.10 -0.04 -4.29
N LEU A 8 16.48 1.14 -4.33
CA LEU A 8 15.27 1.45 -3.58
C LEU A 8 14.05 0.60 -4.01
N PHE A 9 14.03 0.16 -5.26
CA PHE A 9 12.94 -0.65 -5.82
C PHE A 9 13.22 -2.16 -5.83
N ARG A 10 14.31 -2.64 -5.21
CA ARG A 10 14.59 -4.09 -5.13
C ARG A 10 13.65 -4.81 -4.17
N SER A 11 13.27 -4.17 -3.09
CA SER A 11 12.33 -4.71 -2.10
C SER A 11 10.92 -4.20 -2.36
N ILE A 12 9.93 -5.01 -2.01
CA ILE A 12 8.50 -4.71 -2.05
C ILE A 12 7.94 -4.32 -0.68
N ALA A 13 8.76 -4.37 0.37
CA ALA A 13 8.33 -4.13 1.75
C ALA A 13 7.99 -2.65 2.00
N TRP A 14 7.01 -2.41 2.87
CA TRP A 14 6.65 -1.07 3.31
C TRP A 14 7.82 -0.35 4.01
N CYS A 15 8.56 -1.03 4.87
CA CYS A 15 9.59 -0.41 5.72
C CYS A 15 10.88 -0.02 4.96
N HIS A 16 11.17 -0.60 3.78
CA HIS A 16 12.42 -0.33 3.06
C HIS A 16 12.34 -0.58 1.54
N GLY A 17 11.17 -0.52 0.94
CA GLY A 17 10.99 -0.86 -0.47
C GLY A 17 9.92 -0.06 -1.20
N ALA A 18 9.50 -0.61 -2.34
CA ALA A 18 8.57 0.05 -3.25
C ALA A 18 7.25 0.47 -2.59
N ALA A 19 6.72 -0.31 -1.64
CA ALA A 19 5.49 0.03 -0.95
C ALA A 19 5.61 1.32 -0.12
N GLY A 20 6.65 1.45 0.69
CA GLY A 20 6.90 2.68 1.46
C GLY A 20 7.21 3.88 0.58
N ILE A 21 7.95 3.66 -0.52
CA ILE A 21 8.21 4.72 -1.51
C ILE A 21 6.89 5.18 -2.13
N LEU A 22 6.05 4.26 -2.62
CA LEU A 22 4.76 4.61 -3.20
C LEU A 22 3.93 5.44 -2.22
N LEU A 23 3.77 4.98 -0.98
CA LEU A 23 2.98 5.67 0.02
C LEU A 23 3.51 7.08 0.31
N SER A 24 4.83 7.22 0.51
CA SER A 24 5.46 8.53 0.79
C SER A 24 5.33 9.48 -0.41
N ARG A 25 5.43 8.98 -1.65
CA ARG A 25 5.28 9.80 -2.86
C ARG A 25 3.85 10.18 -3.15
N LEU A 26 2.86 9.35 -2.82
CA LEU A 26 1.44 9.71 -2.87
C LEU A 26 1.12 10.84 -1.90
N THR A 27 1.65 10.80 -0.68
CA THR A 27 1.51 11.87 0.30
C THR A 27 2.16 13.17 -0.20
N LEU A 28 3.40 13.10 -0.72
CA LEU A 28 4.08 14.25 -1.32
C LEU A 28 3.30 14.82 -2.49
N TYR A 29 2.86 13.98 -3.43
CA TYR A 29 2.04 14.39 -4.57
C TYR A 29 0.81 15.18 -4.15
N ASN A 30 0.03 14.67 -3.18
CA ASN A 30 -1.14 15.38 -2.68
C ASN A 30 -0.81 16.73 -2.04
N ALA A 31 0.32 16.83 -1.34
CA ALA A 31 0.76 18.08 -0.72
C ALA A 31 1.18 19.15 -1.74
N ILE A 32 1.82 18.76 -2.86
CA ILE A 32 2.45 19.72 -3.78
C ILE A 32 1.73 19.91 -5.12
N LYS A 33 0.76 19.05 -5.48
CA LYS A 33 0.10 19.07 -6.81
C LYS A 33 -0.50 20.44 -7.21
N ASN A 34 -0.83 21.28 -6.23
CA ASN A 34 -1.43 22.62 -6.43
C ASN A 34 -0.46 23.78 -6.13
N LEU A 35 0.81 23.50 -5.78
CA LEU A 35 1.78 24.52 -5.36
C LEU A 35 2.66 25.07 -6.49
N GLY A 36 2.53 24.55 -7.73
CA GLY A 36 3.35 24.97 -8.86
C GLY A 36 4.79 24.44 -8.88
N GLU A 37 5.17 23.57 -7.98
CA GLU A 37 6.50 22.92 -7.87
C GLU A 37 6.70 21.83 -8.95
N THR A 38 6.86 22.26 -10.21
CA THR A 38 6.80 21.36 -11.38
C THR A 38 7.86 20.27 -11.39
N ALA A 39 9.12 20.59 -11.06
CA ALA A 39 10.22 19.62 -11.08
C ALA A 39 10.04 18.54 -10.00
N LEU A 40 9.68 18.93 -8.77
CA LEU A 40 9.44 18.01 -7.67
C LEU A 40 8.20 17.14 -7.93
N LEU A 41 7.17 17.72 -8.53
CA LEU A 41 5.94 17.01 -8.89
C LEU A 41 6.22 15.95 -9.96
N GLN A 42 6.98 16.28 -11.00
CA GLN A 42 7.39 15.34 -12.05
C GLN A 42 8.21 14.17 -11.47
N GLN A 43 9.13 14.48 -10.55
CA GLN A 43 9.91 13.43 -9.88
C GLN A 43 9.03 12.53 -9.03
N ALA A 44 8.08 13.09 -8.26
CA ALA A 44 7.14 12.31 -7.48
C ALA A 44 6.28 11.38 -8.35
N ILE A 45 5.77 11.86 -9.49
CA ILE A 45 4.98 11.05 -10.44
C ILE A 45 5.83 9.91 -11.03
N LYS A 46 7.09 10.18 -11.37
CA LYS A 46 8.01 9.14 -11.86
C LYS A 46 8.23 8.05 -10.81
N ASP A 47 8.49 8.43 -9.55
CA ASP A 47 8.69 7.50 -8.44
C ASP A 47 7.43 6.68 -8.18
N ILE A 48 6.26 7.31 -8.20
CA ILE A 48 4.95 6.66 -8.07
C ILE A 48 4.78 5.58 -9.14
N SER A 49 5.06 5.92 -10.41
CA SER A 49 4.92 4.98 -11.52
C SER A 49 5.83 3.76 -11.36
N LEU A 50 7.10 3.96 -11.01
CA LEU A 50 8.06 2.89 -10.80
C LEU A 50 7.66 1.99 -9.62
N ALA A 51 7.31 2.59 -8.50
CA ALA A 51 6.92 1.86 -7.29
C ALA A 51 5.62 1.07 -7.49
N LYS A 52 4.61 1.68 -8.13
CA LYS A 52 3.35 1.02 -8.48
C LYS A 52 3.59 -0.20 -9.37
N ASN A 53 4.36 -0.07 -10.45
CA ASN A 53 4.64 -1.18 -11.36
C ASN A 53 5.35 -2.32 -10.62
N LYS A 54 6.36 -2.00 -9.81
CA LYS A 54 7.08 -3.01 -9.00
C LYS A 54 6.15 -3.76 -8.05
N LEU A 55 5.21 -3.08 -7.41
CA LEU A 55 4.24 -3.73 -6.53
C LEU A 55 3.27 -4.63 -7.28
N ILE A 56 2.82 -4.25 -8.47
CA ILE A 56 1.94 -5.09 -9.29
C ILE A 56 2.68 -6.34 -9.76
N GLU A 57 3.94 -6.20 -10.19
CA GLU A 57 4.74 -7.30 -10.72
C GLU A 57 5.14 -8.31 -9.62
N ASP A 58 5.65 -7.83 -8.49
CA ASP A 58 6.29 -8.68 -7.48
C ASP A 58 5.61 -8.62 -6.10
N GLY A 59 4.83 -7.58 -5.82
CA GLY A 59 4.35 -7.28 -4.46
C GLY A 59 3.14 -8.07 -4.01
N LEU A 60 2.50 -8.86 -4.89
CA LEU A 60 1.25 -9.55 -4.61
C LEU A 60 1.40 -11.07 -4.45
N HIS A 61 2.62 -11.55 -4.21
CA HIS A 61 2.96 -12.97 -4.07
C HIS A 61 3.59 -13.33 -2.72
N ALA A 62 3.70 -12.36 -1.79
CA ALA A 62 4.24 -12.56 -0.46
C ALA A 62 3.16 -13.03 0.54
N GLY A 63 3.53 -13.22 1.81
CA GLY A 63 2.59 -13.50 2.91
C GLY A 63 1.52 -12.42 3.13
N PHE A 64 0.79 -12.49 4.24
CA PHE A 64 -0.41 -11.64 4.44
C PHE A 64 -0.17 -10.37 5.25
N CYS A 65 0.98 -10.20 5.90
CA CYS A 65 1.20 -9.10 6.83
C CYS A 65 1.21 -7.69 6.16
N LEU A 66 1.15 -6.64 6.99
CA LEU A 66 1.19 -5.26 6.50
C LEU A 66 2.58 -4.82 6.07
N CYS A 67 3.64 -5.26 6.79
CA CYS A 67 5.00 -4.74 6.59
C CYS A 67 5.61 -5.16 5.26
N HIS A 68 5.51 -6.43 4.90
CA HIS A 68 6.16 -7.01 3.72
C HIS A 68 5.28 -8.02 2.99
N GLY A 69 3.98 -8.05 3.30
CA GLY A 69 3.01 -8.98 2.73
C GLY A 69 1.97 -8.30 1.84
N ASN A 70 1.09 -9.11 1.30
CA ASN A 70 0.05 -8.71 0.37
C ASN A 70 -0.88 -7.62 0.93
N MET A 71 -1.27 -7.69 2.22
CA MET A 71 -2.24 -6.77 2.79
C MET A 71 -1.76 -5.33 2.78
N GLY A 72 -0.51 -5.07 3.19
CA GLY A 72 0.06 -3.73 3.14
C GLY A 72 0.19 -3.20 1.71
N ASN A 73 0.70 -4.02 0.82
CA ASN A 73 0.90 -3.66 -0.59
C ASN A 73 -0.43 -3.36 -1.30
N LEU A 74 -1.47 -4.16 -1.04
CA LEU A 74 -2.81 -3.94 -1.59
C LEU A 74 -3.47 -2.66 -1.07
N LEU A 75 -3.35 -2.34 0.23
CA LEU A 75 -3.88 -1.09 0.78
C LEU A 75 -3.22 0.14 0.13
N ILE A 76 -1.91 0.09 -0.10
CA ILE A 76 -1.16 1.19 -0.72
C ILE A 76 -1.51 1.31 -2.21
N LEU A 77 -1.62 0.19 -2.95
CA LEU A 77 -2.06 0.20 -4.35
C LEU A 77 -3.51 0.69 -4.48
N LYS A 78 -4.39 0.31 -3.56
CA LYS A 78 -5.77 0.81 -3.54
C LYS A 78 -5.81 2.32 -3.33
N ARG A 79 -4.97 2.85 -2.42
CA ARG A 79 -4.83 4.30 -2.23
C ARG A 79 -4.31 5.00 -3.50
N TYR A 80 -3.33 4.41 -4.20
CA TYR A 80 -2.90 4.91 -5.50
C TYR A 80 -4.09 4.98 -6.49
N ALA A 81 -4.85 3.89 -6.60
CA ALA A 81 -5.99 3.80 -7.52
C ALA A 81 -7.11 4.80 -7.20
N GLU A 82 -7.28 5.18 -5.93
CA GLU A 82 -8.20 6.23 -5.51
C GLU A 82 -7.71 7.63 -5.94
N ILE A 83 -6.43 7.94 -5.73
CA ILE A 83 -5.86 9.26 -6.05
C ILE A 83 -5.82 9.52 -7.56
N PHE A 84 -5.51 8.51 -8.36
CA PHE A 84 -5.36 8.63 -9.82
C PHE A 84 -6.57 8.13 -10.62
N ASP A 85 -7.64 7.70 -9.97
CA ASP A 85 -8.82 7.05 -10.56
C ASP A 85 -8.46 5.88 -11.49
N ASP A 86 -7.44 5.09 -11.11
CA ASP A 86 -6.96 3.96 -11.89
C ASP A 86 -7.85 2.72 -11.67
N LYS A 87 -8.83 2.55 -12.57
CA LYS A 87 -9.79 1.44 -12.51
C LYS A 87 -9.14 0.07 -12.68
N GLN A 88 -8.06 -0.02 -13.45
CA GLN A 88 -7.35 -1.28 -13.67
C GLN A 88 -6.64 -1.73 -12.39
N VAL A 89 -5.89 -0.84 -11.73
CA VAL A 89 -5.24 -1.16 -10.45
C VAL A 89 -6.29 -1.45 -9.37
N ARG A 90 -7.39 -0.71 -9.35
CA ARG A 90 -8.53 -0.99 -8.43
C ARG A 90 -9.04 -2.41 -8.60
N SER A 91 -9.32 -2.83 -9.84
CA SER A 91 -9.78 -4.19 -10.14
C SER A 91 -8.78 -5.27 -9.73
N ILE A 92 -7.48 -5.04 -9.93
CA ILE A 92 -6.42 -5.96 -9.45
C ILE A 92 -6.48 -6.09 -7.92
N CYS A 93 -6.58 -4.97 -7.21
CA CYS A 93 -6.67 -4.98 -5.76
C CYS A 93 -7.92 -5.73 -5.26
N ASP A 94 -9.08 -5.43 -5.83
CA ASP A 94 -10.34 -6.03 -5.41
C ASP A 94 -10.33 -7.55 -5.67
N SER A 95 -9.89 -7.99 -6.85
CA SER A 95 -9.74 -9.42 -7.16
C SER A 95 -8.78 -10.12 -6.19
N ARG A 96 -7.67 -9.49 -5.84
CA ARG A 96 -6.70 -10.09 -4.93
C ARG A 96 -7.20 -10.15 -3.48
N PHE A 97 -7.91 -9.14 -3.01
CA PHE A 97 -8.56 -9.18 -1.70
C PHE A 97 -9.59 -10.31 -1.60
N GLU A 98 -10.44 -10.49 -2.61
CA GLU A 98 -11.42 -11.59 -2.61
C GLU A 98 -10.73 -12.96 -2.63
N GLN A 99 -9.68 -13.17 -3.41
CA GLN A 99 -8.88 -14.41 -3.38
C GLN A 99 -8.30 -14.72 -2.00
N ILE A 100 -7.82 -13.69 -1.29
CA ILE A 100 -7.29 -13.84 0.06
C ILE A 100 -8.41 -14.18 1.05
N LEU A 101 -9.59 -13.57 0.92
CA LEU A 101 -10.75 -13.90 1.75
C LEU A 101 -11.21 -15.35 1.53
N GLU A 102 -11.29 -15.81 0.28
CA GLU A 102 -11.61 -17.20 -0.05
C GLU A 102 -10.60 -18.14 0.57
N PHE A 103 -9.30 -17.89 0.37
CA PHE A 103 -8.23 -18.68 0.97
C PHE A 103 -8.35 -18.78 2.51
N LEU A 104 -8.56 -17.65 3.19
CA LEU A 104 -8.69 -17.64 4.66
C LEU A 104 -9.96 -18.33 5.17
N ASN A 105 -11.01 -18.45 4.35
CA ASN A 105 -12.24 -19.14 4.71
C ASN A 105 -12.17 -20.66 4.47
N GLU A 106 -11.39 -21.10 3.49
CA GLU A 106 -11.34 -22.51 3.07
C GLU A 106 -10.28 -23.32 3.79
N GLU A 107 -9.22 -22.67 4.29
CA GLU A 107 -8.08 -23.36 4.84
C GLU A 107 -8.24 -23.78 6.31
N ASN A 108 -8.07 -25.07 6.56
CA ASN A 108 -7.95 -25.64 7.91
C ASN A 108 -6.56 -25.36 8.55
N ILE A 109 -5.59 -24.89 7.78
CA ILE A 109 -4.25 -24.54 8.22
C ILE A 109 -4.08 -23.03 8.09
N LEU A 110 -4.11 -22.34 9.22
CA LEU A 110 -3.90 -20.91 9.26
C LEU A 110 -2.44 -20.56 8.90
N PRO A 111 -2.20 -19.52 8.09
CA PRO A 111 -0.86 -19.00 7.86
C PRO A 111 -0.13 -18.69 9.16
N THR A 112 1.18 -18.90 9.17
CA THR A 112 2.01 -18.70 10.38
C THR A 112 1.94 -17.28 10.94
N GLU A 113 1.70 -16.27 10.08
CA GLU A 113 1.48 -14.89 10.49
C GLU A 113 0.26 -14.71 11.42
N LEU A 114 -0.74 -15.59 11.35
CA LEU A 114 -1.92 -15.51 12.21
C LEU A 114 -1.65 -15.91 13.67
N TYR A 115 -0.54 -16.61 13.94
CA TYR A 115 -0.10 -16.89 15.31
C TYR A 115 0.66 -15.73 15.97
N ASN A 116 1.05 -14.72 15.18
CA ASN A 116 1.67 -13.49 15.69
C ASN A 116 0.59 -12.43 15.88
N PRO A 117 0.37 -11.89 17.09
CA PRO A 117 -0.65 -10.86 17.33
C PRO A 117 -0.22 -9.46 16.83
N GLY A 118 1.03 -9.28 16.37
CA GLY A 118 1.59 -7.99 16.01
C GLY A 118 0.83 -7.28 14.89
N PHE A 119 0.80 -5.92 14.95
CA PHE A 119 0.10 -5.13 13.94
C PHE A 119 0.81 -5.15 12.59
N MET A 120 2.12 -4.94 12.53
CA MET A 120 2.82 -4.84 11.25
C MET A 120 3.10 -6.21 10.60
N THR A 121 3.25 -7.26 11.41
CA THR A 121 3.71 -8.58 10.94
C THR A 121 2.77 -9.74 11.27
N GLY A 122 1.56 -9.46 11.81
CA GLY A 122 0.69 -10.51 12.31
C GLY A 122 -0.81 -10.23 12.18
N LEU A 123 -1.57 -10.96 12.97
CA LEU A 123 -3.03 -11.06 12.93
C LEU A 123 -3.75 -9.70 13.01
N SER A 124 -3.32 -8.83 13.94
CA SER A 124 -3.98 -7.53 14.12
C SER A 124 -3.91 -6.67 12.86
N GLY A 125 -2.79 -6.71 12.14
CA GLY A 125 -2.64 -5.98 10.88
C GLY A 125 -3.43 -6.60 9.74
N ILE A 126 -3.49 -7.92 9.67
CA ILE A 126 -4.30 -8.65 8.67
C ILE A 126 -5.79 -8.31 8.87
N ALA A 127 -6.27 -8.44 10.12
CA ALA A 127 -7.65 -8.09 10.46
C ALA A 127 -7.97 -6.63 10.15
N TYR A 128 -7.06 -5.70 10.49
CA TYR A 128 -7.21 -4.30 10.15
C TYR A 128 -7.30 -4.09 8.62
N ALA A 129 -6.46 -4.74 7.82
CA ALA A 129 -6.48 -4.59 6.36
C ALA A 129 -7.80 -5.06 5.75
N LEU A 130 -8.33 -6.18 6.23
CA LEU A 130 -9.65 -6.69 5.82
C LEU A 130 -10.78 -5.73 6.21
N LEU A 131 -10.75 -5.19 7.43
CA LEU A 131 -11.70 -4.17 7.88
C LEU A 131 -11.61 -2.90 7.03
N LYS A 132 -10.39 -2.37 6.78
CA LYS A 132 -10.17 -1.19 5.94
C LYS A 132 -10.68 -1.42 4.51
N TYR A 133 -10.50 -2.61 3.97
CA TYR A 133 -11.02 -2.97 2.64
C TYR A 133 -12.55 -2.90 2.60
N LYS A 134 -13.24 -3.48 3.58
CA LYS A 134 -14.72 -3.48 3.67
C LYS A 134 -15.29 -2.14 4.16
N MET A 135 -14.50 -1.35 4.88
CA MET A 135 -14.89 -0.06 5.46
C MET A 135 -13.91 1.05 5.01
N PRO A 136 -14.05 1.58 3.78
CA PRO A 136 -13.07 2.52 3.20
C PRO A 136 -12.85 3.80 4.02
N LYS A 137 -13.82 4.19 4.85
CA LYS A 137 -13.72 5.38 5.74
C LYS A 137 -12.76 5.19 6.93
N LEU A 138 -12.33 3.96 7.25
CA LEU A 138 -11.29 3.77 8.27
C LEU A 138 -9.99 4.46 7.82
N PRO A 139 -9.24 5.12 8.74
CA PRO A 139 -7.97 5.76 8.39
C PRO A 139 -6.94 4.72 7.92
N LEU A 140 -6.02 5.12 7.03
CA LEU A 140 -4.90 4.27 6.63
C LEU A 140 -3.78 4.35 7.68
N LEU A 141 -3.76 3.42 8.63
CA LEU A 141 -2.84 3.44 9.78
C LEU A 141 -1.36 3.20 9.42
N ILE A 142 -1.06 2.65 8.24
CA ILE A 142 0.31 2.48 7.75
C ILE A 142 0.86 3.74 7.05
N GLY A 143 0.10 4.82 7.04
CA GLY A 143 0.45 6.12 6.46
C GLY A 143 0.10 7.25 7.41
N VAL A 144 0.40 8.48 6.99
CA VAL A 144 0.11 9.72 7.74
C VAL A 144 -1.27 10.29 7.39
N GLU A 145 -2.18 9.47 6.89
CA GLU A 145 -3.54 9.91 6.54
C GLU A 145 -4.37 10.14 7.81
N GLY A 146 -5.09 11.23 7.82
CA GLY A 146 -5.94 11.65 8.96
C GLY A 146 -5.33 12.73 9.85
N ILE A 147 -4.04 13.08 9.68
CA ILE A 147 -3.47 14.21 10.40
C ILE A 147 -3.74 15.54 9.68
N TYR A 148 -4.03 15.51 8.37
CA TYR A 148 -4.19 16.70 7.52
C TYR A 148 -5.58 16.91 6.92
N ASP A 149 -6.49 15.96 7.00
CA ASP A 149 -7.90 16.16 6.55
C ASP A 149 -8.75 16.83 7.65
N ARG A 150 -8.26 17.94 8.22
CA ARG A 150 -9.05 18.78 9.15
C ARG A 150 -9.96 19.78 8.44
N ASN A 151 -10.25 19.62 7.19
CA ASN A 151 -11.11 20.55 6.43
C ASN A 151 -12.51 19.99 6.14
N GLU A 152 -12.96 18.96 6.86
CA GLU A 152 -14.37 18.57 6.89
C GLU A 152 -14.89 18.66 8.34
N VAL A 153 -15.03 19.90 8.82
CA VAL A 153 -15.94 20.26 9.92
C VAL A 153 -16.72 21.49 9.47
#